data_a1e16db2f23427088badddfeea56cf48
#
_entry.id   a1e16db2f23427088badddfeea56cf48
#
_cell.length_a   1.000
_cell.length_b   1.000
_cell.length_c   1.000
_cell.angle_alpha   90.00
_cell.angle_beta   90.00
_cell.angle_gamma   90.00
#
_symmetry.space_group_name_H-M   'P 1'
#
loop_
_entity.id
_entity.type
_entity.pdbx_description
1 polymer ?
#
loop_
_entity_poly.entity_id
_entity_poly.type
_entity_poly.pdbx_seq_one_letter_code
_entity_poly.pdbx_strand_id
1 'polypeptide(L)'
;MLVIASPIYYHGLSRQLKCTIDRFYAAAYPNKPEKLKKVAMFLSSGDPDMYDGALFSYRGDFLDYLQLEDMGVFTTHGYDPGVSEEKLEELRRFDASLR
;
A
#
# COMPACT_ATOMS: atom_id res chain seq x y z
N MET A 1 -2.40 8.57 9.36
CA MET A 1 -1.87 7.42 8.62
C MET A 1 -2.44 7.41 7.21
N LEU A 2 -1.62 7.09 6.22
CA LEU A 2 -2.06 6.92 4.84
C LEU A 2 -2.28 5.44 4.55
N VAL A 3 -3.42 5.09 4.02
CA VAL A 3 -3.71 3.72 3.59
C VAL A 3 -3.88 3.72 2.07
N ILE A 4 -3.11 2.89 1.40
CA ILE A 4 -3.14 2.75 -0.06
C ILE A 4 -3.72 1.38 -0.39
N ALA A 5 -4.73 1.36 -1.24
CA ALA A 5 -5.35 0.11 -1.67
C ALA A 5 -5.44 0.09 -3.20
N SER A 6 -4.99 -0.99 -3.82
CA SER A 6 -5.00 -1.09 -5.28
C SER A 6 -5.03 -2.53 -5.75
N PRO A 7 -5.76 -2.82 -6.82
CA PRO A 7 -5.49 -4.03 -7.59
C PRO A 7 -4.16 -3.86 -8.33
N ILE A 8 -3.58 -4.99 -8.73
CA ILE A 8 -2.34 -4.99 -9.51
C ILE A 8 -2.66 -5.18 -10.98
N TYR A 9 -2.16 -4.27 -11.80
CA TYR A 9 -2.24 -4.33 -13.26
C TYR A 9 -0.83 -4.36 -13.83
N TYR A 10 -0.46 -5.45 -14.51
CA TYR A 10 0.86 -5.62 -15.10
C TYR A 10 1.99 -5.27 -14.13
N HIS A 11 1.96 -5.91 -12.94
CA HIS A 11 2.95 -5.73 -11.87
C HIS A 11 2.94 -4.37 -11.19
N GLY A 12 2.03 -3.47 -11.56
CA GLY A 12 2.00 -2.11 -11.03
C GLY A 12 0.69 -1.72 -10.36
N LEU A 13 0.69 -0.59 -9.72
CA LEU A 13 -0.49 0.02 -9.13
C LEU A 13 -1.44 0.48 -10.23
N SER A 14 -2.72 0.69 -9.88
CA SER A 14 -3.67 1.22 -10.86
C SER A 14 -3.22 2.59 -11.37
N ARG A 15 -3.60 2.90 -12.61
CA ARG A 15 -3.25 4.17 -13.24
C ARG A 15 -3.74 5.36 -12.42
N GLN A 16 -4.97 5.30 -11.95
CA GLN A 16 -5.55 6.38 -11.15
C GLN A 16 -4.76 6.62 -9.87
N LEU A 17 -4.40 5.54 -9.18
CA LEU A 17 -3.61 5.65 -7.97
C LEU A 17 -2.20 6.17 -8.27
N LYS A 18 -1.56 5.69 -9.33
CA LYS A 18 -0.23 6.16 -9.72
C LYS A 18 -0.24 7.65 -10.04
N CYS A 19 -1.28 8.14 -10.71
CA CYS A 19 -1.42 9.57 -10.98
C CYS A 19 -1.57 10.37 -9.69
N THR A 20 -2.29 9.83 -8.71
CA THR A 20 -2.44 10.48 -7.40
C THR A 20 -1.10 10.52 -6.66
N ILE A 21 -0.36 9.42 -6.68
CA ILE A 21 0.97 9.35 -6.06
C ILE A 21 1.92 10.36 -6.69
N ASP A 22 1.89 10.49 -8.01
CA ASP A 22 2.75 11.45 -8.71
C ASP A 22 2.45 12.89 -8.27
N ARG A 23 1.22 13.19 -7.90
CA ARG A 23 0.85 14.52 -7.39
C ARG A 23 1.32 14.77 -5.96
N PHE A 24 1.62 13.73 -5.20
CA PHE A 24 2.19 13.91 -3.87
C PHE A 24 3.53 14.66 -3.90
N TYR A 25 4.27 14.52 -4.99
CA TYR A 25 5.51 15.27 -5.14
C TYR A 25 5.28 16.77 -4.98
N ALA A 26 4.27 17.29 -5.67
CA ALA A 26 3.94 18.72 -5.59
C ALA A 26 3.39 19.13 -4.23
N ALA A 27 2.61 18.24 -3.60
CA ALA A 27 1.98 18.54 -2.32
C ALA A 27 2.93 18.37 -1.13
N ALA A 28 3.88 17.46 -1.22
CA ALA A 28 4.77 17.10 -0.12
C ALA A 28 6.17 17.72 -0.23
N TYR A 29 6.48 18.38 -1.32
CA TYR A 29 7.78 19.03 -1.51
C TYR A 29 7.69 20.52 -1.21
N PRO A 30 8.66 21.11 -0.45
CA PRO A 30 9.80 20.43 0.16
C PRO A 30 9.48 19.71 1.47
N ASN A 31 8.29 19.91 2.02
CA ASN A 31 7.91 19.36 3.32
C ASN A 31 6.59 18.63 3.23
N LYS A 32 6.58 17.36 3.67
CA LYS A 32 5.35 16.59 3.80
C LYS A 32 4.48 17.15 4.93
N PRO A 33 3.15 16.90 4.94
CA PRO A 33 2.32 17.26 6.07
C PRO A 33 2.84 16.66 7.38
N GLU A 34 2.93 17.46 8.43
CA GLU A 34 3.54 17.04 9.71
C GLU A 34 2.82 15.86 10.35
N LYS A 35 1.52 15.75 10.14
CA LYS A 35 0.72 14.66 10.72
C LYS A 35 0.83 13.36 9.95
N LEU A 36 1.42 13.37 8.76
CA LEU A 36 1.59 12.17 7.96
C LEU A 36 2.87 11.46 8.38
N LYS A 37 2.72 10.39 9.15
CA LYS A 37 3.86 9.64 9.72
C LYS A 37 3.88 8.17 9.40
N LYS A 38 2.75 7.59 9.03
CA LYS A 38 2.59 6.14 8.85
C LYS A 38 1.91 5.83 7.54
N VAL A 39 2.24 4.68 6.95
CA VAL A 39 1.63 4.21 5.71
C VAL A 39 1.40 2.70 5.77
N ALA A 40 0.31 2.25 5.18
CA ALA A 40 0.03 0.83 4.97
C ALA A 40 -0.47 0.63 3.54
N MET A 41 -0.26 -0.55 2.99
CA MET A 41 -0.67 -0.86 1.61
C MET A 41 -1.46 -2.15 1.56
N PHE A 42 -2.54 -2.15 0.82
CA PHE A 42 -3.40 -3.31 0.57
C PHE A 42 -3.44 -3.56 -0.94
N LEU A 43 -3.02 -4.75 -1.34
CA LEU A 43 -2.92 -5.10 -2.76
C LEU A 43 -3.69 -6.38 -3.06
N SER A 44 -4.30 -6.44 -4.23
CA SER A 44 -4.93 -7.66 -4.73
C SER A 44 -4.42 -7.98 -6.14
N SER A 45 -4.30 -9.26 -6.44
CA SER A 45 -3.85 -9.73 -7.74
C SER A 45 -4.42 -11.12 -8.02
N GLY A 46 -4.47 -11.49 -9.30
CA GLY A 46 -4.81 -12.85 -9.68
C GLY A 46 -3.70 -13.86 -9.41
N ASP A 47 -2.47 -13.41 -9.24
CA ASP A 47 -1.27 -14.23 -9.13
C ASP A 47 -0.39 -13.74 -7.98
N PRO A 48 0.22 -14.65 -7.18
CA PRO A 48 1.02 -14.24 -6.03
C PRO A 48 2.33 -13.54 -6.36
N ASP A 49 2.82 -13.63 -7.59
CA ASP A 49 4.15 -13.14 -7.96
C ASP A 49 4.14 -11.79 -8.67
N MET A 50 3.06 -11.01 -8.56
CA MET A 50 2.89 -9.78 -9.34
C MET A 50 3.04 -8.48 -8.55
N TYR A 51 3.69 -8.52 -7.40
CA TYR A 51 3.72 -7.33 -6.51
C TYR A 51 5.00 -6.51 -6.57
N ASP A 52 6.02 -6.96 -7.28
CA ASP A 52 7.36 -6.33 -7.23
C ASP A 52 7.34 -4.84 -7.61
N GLY A 53 6.63 -4.48 -8.68
CA GLY A 53 6.54 -3.09 -9.10
C GLY A 53 5.86 -2.19 -8.08
N ALA A 54 4.76 -2.67 -7.50
CA ALA A 54 4.05 -1.92 -6.48
C ALA A 54 4.88 -1.78 -5.20
N LEU A 55 5.60 -2.83 -4.81
CA LEU A 55 6.48 -2.79 -3.64
C LEU A 55 7.67 -1.88 -3.86
N PHE A 56 8.22 -1.84 -5.06
CA PHE A 56 9.29 -0.92 -5.40
C PHE A 56 8.85 0.54 -5.21
N SER A 57 7.68 0.89 -5.72
CA SER A 57 7.12 2.23 -5.55
C SER A 57 6.83 2.54 -4.09
N TYR A 58 6.29 1.58 -3.35
CA TYR A 58 5.98 1.76 -1.94
C TYR A 58 7.23 2.08 -1.13
N ARG A 59 8.27 1.29 -1.31
CA ARG A 59 9.53 1.50 -0.59
C ARG A 59 10.20 2.81 -0.98
N GLY A 60 10.29 3.09 -2.28
CA GLY A 60 10.96 4.28 -2.78
C GLY A 60 10.23 5.56 -2.44
N ASP A 61 8.93 5.60 -2.67
CA ASP A 61 8.15 6.84 -2.55
C ASP A 61 7.72 7.12 -1.12
N PHE A 62 7.28 6.11 -0.39
CA PHE A 62 6.68 6.32 0.93
C PHE A 62 7.65 6.05 2.07
N LEU A 63 8.48 5.03 1.99
CA LEU A 63 9.42 4.72 3.07
C LEU A 63 10.71 5.53 2.96
N ASP A 64 11.32 5.56 1.79
CA ASP A 64 12.59 6.25 1.61
C ASP A 64 12.43 7.76 1.40
N TYR A 65 11.62 8.17 0.45
CA TYR A 65 11.48 9.58 0.11
C TYR A 65 10.69 10.37 1.16
N LEU A 66 9.49 9.90 1.52
CA LEU A 66 8.66 10.56 2.52
C LEU A 66 8.99 10.16 3.95
N GLN A 67 9.80 9.13 4.13
CA GLN A 67 10.25 8.65 5.45
C GLN A 67 9.09 8.29 6.39
N LEU A 68 8.07 7.64 5.85
CA LEU A 68 6.94 7.18 6.64
C LEU A 68 7.24 5.84 7.31
N GLU A 69 6.64 5.61 8.46
CA GLU A 69 6.72 4.33 9.15
C GLU A 69 5.86 3.29 8.43
N ASP A 70 6.44 2.14 8.12
CA ASP A 70 5.74 1.04 7.45
C ASP A 70 4.86 0.31 8.45
N MET A 71 3.55 0.39 8.24
CA MET A 71 2.56 -0.31 9.07
C MET A 71 2.18 -1.67 8.50
N GLY A 72 2.70 -2.00 7.32
CA GLY A 72 2.51 -3.30 6.71
C GLY A 72 1.99 -3.25 5.29
N VAL A 73 2.28 -4.32 4.55
CA VAL A 73 1.76 -4.55 3.21
C VAL A 73 0.94 -5.84 3.27
N PHE A 74 -0.32 -5.73 2.89
CA PHE A 74 -1.27 -6.84 2.95
C PHE A 74 -1.68 -7.20 1.53
N THR A 75 -1.47 -8.46 1.16
CA THR A 75 -1.74 -8.93 -0.20
C THR A 75 -2.78 -10.04 -0.19
N THR A 76 -3.59 -10.09 -1.24
CA THR A 76 -4.49 -11.20 -1.49
C THR A 76 -4.43 -11.55 -2.97
N HIS A 77 -4.54 -12.84 -3.29
CA HIS A 77 -4.44 -13.30 -4.66
C HIS A 77 -5.37 -14.48 -4.90
N GLY A 78 -5.60 -14.80 -6.18
CA GLY A 78 -6.47 -15.87 -6.59
C GLY A 78 -7.85 -15.39 -7.03
N TYR A 79 -8.65 -16.34 -7.47
CA TYR A 79 -9.99 -16.05 -7.98
C TYR A 79 -11.11 -16.37 -6.98
N ASP A 80 -10.74 -16.81 -5.79
CA ASP A 80 -11.72 -17.10 -4.75
C ASP A 80 -12.31 -15.80 -4.21
N PRO A 81 -13.63 -15.70 -4.13
CA PRO A 81 -14.27 -14.50 -3.58
C PRO A 81 -14.13 -14.38 -2.06
N GLY A 82 -13.62 -15.42 -1.39
CA GLY A 82 -13.47 -15.42 0.06
C GLY A 82 -12.08 -15.05 0.49
N VAL A 83 -11.99 -14.40 1.66
CA VAL A 83 -10.72 -14.14 2.32
C VAL A 83 -10.45 -15.29 3.27
N SER A 84 -9.23 -15.86 3.24
CA SER A 84 -8.86 -16.96 4.12
C SER A 84 -8.88 -16.52 5.59
N GLU A 85 -9.03 -17.47 6.52
CA GLU A 85 -9.00 -17.16 7.95
C GLU A 85 -7.68 -16.56 8.38
N GLU A 86 -6.58 -16.99 7.79
CA GLU A 86 -5.25 -16.44 8.03
C GLU A 86 -5.20 -14.95 7.68
N LYS A 87 -5.75 -14.57 6.53
CA LYS A 87 -5.81 -13.17 6.12
C LYS A 87 -6.71 -12.35 7.03
N LEU A 88 -7.84 -12.91 7.44
CA LEU A 88 -8.74 -12.24 8.38
C LEU A 88 -8.03 -11.97 9.71
N GLU A 89 -7.28 -12.93 10.21
CA GLU A 89 -6.53 -12.74 11.46
C GLU A 89 -5.45 -11.67 11.31
N GLU A 90 -4.75 -11.66 10.19
CA GLU A 90 -3.77 -10.63 9.86
C GLU A 90 -4.40 -9.24 9.87
N LEU A 91 -5.58 -9.10 9.25
CA LEU A 91 -6.30 -7.83 9.20
C LEU A 91 -6.82 -7.42 10.58
N ARG A 92 -7.25 -8.36 11.39
CA ARG A 92 -7.68 -8.07 12.78
C ARG A 92 -6.51 -7.55 13.61
N ARG A 93 -5.32 -8.12 13.46
CA ARG A 93 -4.12 -7.64 14.15
C ARG A 93 -3.77 -6.23 13.71
N PHE A 94 -3.88 -5.96 12.42
CA PHE A 94 -3.66 -4.62 11.90
C PHE A 94 -4.65 -3.63 12.49
N ASP A 95 -5.94 -3.97 12.50
CA ASP A 95 -6.98 -3.11 13.07
C ASP A 95 -6.72 -2.83 14.55
N ALA A 96 -6.34 -3.85 15.30
CA ALA A 96 -6.01 -3.69 16.72
C ALA A 96 -4.81 -2.77 16.94
N SER A 97 -3.84 -2.78 16.02
CA SER A 97 -2.65 -1.92 16.12
C SER A 97 -2.95 -0.44 15.92
N LEU A 98 -4.11 -0.11 15.36
CA LEU A 98 -4.52 1.28 15.12
C LEU A 98 -5.21 1.92 16.32
N ARG A 99 -5.52 1.15 17.35
CA ARG A 99 -6.30 1.61 18.50
C ARG A 99 -5.44 1.95 19.71
#